data_8c91d1ea54c47b7bcea475d8546c9f2d
#
_entry.id   8c91d1ea54c47b7bcea475d8546c9f2d
#
_cell.length_a   1.000
_cell.length_b   1.000
_cell.length_c   1.000
_cell.angle_alpha   90.00
_cell.angle_beta   90.00
_cell.angle_gamma   90.00
#
_symmetry.space_group_name_H-M   'P 1'
#
loop_
_entity.id
_entity.type
_entity.pdbx_description
1 polymer ?
#
loop_
_entity_poly.entity_id
_entity_poly.type
_entity_poly.pdbx_seq_one_letter_code
_entity_poly.pdbx_strand_id
1 'polypeptide(L)'
;MLTNIVIFNSVSLFGKSIQHVFRFCGGLTGLALLSAYLGACSDIPDLPDSSSKIQDFEVYVHQADENLFDPLKINSNDSATLVVHVTPDTYQDKVRYYWYNGEDVLDSGNSYPVSTTMTASPFTVQNFIPDRVEIIDNEGNRLEKQISVIVNAPPEISKVTTPANGDTLYGNSHTPFLFAWYAWDRDDDDIIYSIIEIDGKSYSLGDLDNIRQSGLDEGEHTFRIIVEDSRGDRDSIPSRTFFVLDTLEGK
;
A
#
# COMPACT_ATOMS: atom_id res chain seq x y z
N MET A 1 45.88 8.91 33.45
CA MET A 1 45.60 7.62 32.80
C MET A 1 44.61 7.88 31.67
N LEU A 2 45.14 8.01 30.45
CA LEU A 2 44.30 8.32 29.25
C LEU A 2 43.84 7.01 28.64
N THR A 3 42.53 6.80 28.62
CA THR A 3 41.90 5.64 28.01
C THR A 3 41.66 5.97 26.52
N ASN A 4 42.41 5.36 25.62
CA ASN A 4 42.17 5.50 24.17
C ASN A 4 40.99 4.60 23.79
N ILE A 5 39.92 5.23 23.32
CA ILE A 5 38.78 4.58 22.70
C ILE A 5 39.03 4.55 21.19
N VAL A 6 39.17 3.38 20.63
CA VAL A 6 39.23 3.18 19.17
C VAL A 6 37.85 2.74 18.71
N ILE A 7 37.19 3.58 17.92
CA ILE A 7 35.92 3.25 17.29
C ILE A 7 36.20 2.72 15.90
N PHE A 8 35.88 1.48 15.65
CA PHE A 8 35.86 0.94 14.29
C PHE A 8 34.50 1.15 13.64
N ASN A 9 34.54 1.63 12.41
CA ASN A 9 33.34 1.89 11.60
C ASN A 9 32.57 0.60 11.35
N SER A 10 31.25 0.74 11.41
CA SER A 10 30.28 -0.32 11.21
C SER A 10 30.34 -0.92 9.82
N VAL A 11 30.37 -2.23 9.75
CA VAL A 11 30.03 -2.97 8.52
C VAL A 11 28.53 -3.24 8.58
N SER A 12 27.78 -2.65 7.67
CA SER A 12 26.34 -2.90 7.53
C SER A 12 26.13 -4.14 6.68
N LEU A 13 25.55 -5.16 7.26
CA LEU A 13 24.97 -6.29 6.56
C LEU A 13 23.52 -6.43 7.03
N PHE A 14 22.58 -6.29 6.10
CA PHE A 14 21.15 -6.48 6.31
C PHE A 14 20.48 -5.56 7.36
N GLY A 15 20.61 -4.25 7.20
CA GLY A 15 19.73 -3.26 7.86
C GLY A 15 19.78 -3.21 9.40
N LYS A 16 20.59 -4.00 10.08
CA LYS A 16 20.78 -3.93 11.53
C LYS A 16 22.24 -3.61 11.88
N SER A 17 22.42 -2.50 12.58
CA SER A 17 23.72 -2.07 13.08
C SER A 17 24.02 -2.81 14.40
N ILE A 18 25.05 -3.65 14.39
CA ILE A 18 25.55 -4.28 15.62
C ILE A 18 26.78 -3.49 16.06
N GLN A 19 26.70 -2.83 17.21
CA GLN A 19 27.84 -2.17 17.84
C GLN A 19 28.50 -3.12 18.83
N HIS A 20 29.71 -3.55 18.55
CA HIS A 20 30.56 -4.28 19.49
C HIS A 20 31.52 -3.31 20.18
N VAL A 21 31.41 -3.21 21.48
CA VAL A 21 32.34 -2.45 22.32
C VAL A 21 33.34 -3.41 22.95
N PHE A 22 34.60 -3.36 22.54
CA PHE A 22 35.69 -4.07 23.23
C PHE A 22 36.44 -3.11 24.14
N ARG A 23 36.57 -3.49 25.42
CA ARG A 23 37.45 -2.83 26.38
C ARG A 23 38.76 -3.59 26.46
N PHE A 24 39.86 -2.95 26.14
CA PHE A 24 41.19 -3.47 26.38
C PHE A 24 41.76 -2.89 27.68
N CYS A 25 42.16 -3.74 28.62
CA CYS A 25 43.00 -3.35 29.74
C CYS A 25 44.47 -3.33 29.28
N GLY A 26 45.12 -2.20 29.46
CA GLY A 26 46.50 -2.01 29.02
C GLY A 26 47.51 -2.83 29.82
N GLY A 27 48.41 -3.49 29.11
CA GLY A 27 49.59 -4.17 29.62
C GLY A 27 50.28 -4.97 28.51
N LEU A 28 51.61 -4.99 28.47
CA LEU A 28 52.47 -5.59 27.44
C LEU A 28 52.35 -7.13 27.29
N THR A 29 51.38 -7.77 27.92
CA THR A 29 51.11 -9.20 27.86
C THR A 29 50.00 -9.59 26.89
N GLY A 30 49.41 -8.61 26.16
CA GLY A 30 48.27 -8.82 25.31
C GLY A 30 48.54 -9.60 24.00
N LEU A 31 49.78 -9.60 23.48
CA LEU A 31 50.09 -10.24 22.20
C LEU A 31 50.17 -11.77 22.27
N ALA A 32 50.56 -12.30 23.43
CA ALA A 32 50.67 -13.75 23.61
C ALA A 32 49.31 -14.42 23.89
N LEU A 33 48.36 -13.66 24.42
CA LEU A 33 47.00 -14.16 24.66
C LEU A 33 46.12 -14.15 23.38
N LEU A 34 46.44 -13.31 22.40
CA LEU A 34 45.66 -13.24 21.15
C LEU A 34 45.93 -14.47 20.27
N SER A 35 47.15 -14.99 20.26
CA SER A 35 47.49 -16.23 19.52
C SER A 35 46.92 -17.50 20.15
N ALA A 36 46.72 -17.52 21.48
CA ALA A 36 46.07 -18.63 22.16
C ALA A 36 44.54 -18.62 21.94
N TYR A 37 43.94 -17.44 21.74
CA TYR A 37 42.49 -17.32 21.49
C TYR A 37 42.11 -17.70 20.06
N LEU A 38 42.98 -17.50 19.08
CA LEU A 38 42.74 -17.90 17.69
C LEU A 38 42.88 -19.41 17.46
N GLY A 39 43.60 -20.11 18.36
CA GLY A 39 43.74 -21.58 18.31
C GLY A 39 42.60 -22.34 19.04
N ALA A 40 41.85 -21.66 19.90
CA ALA A 40 40.73 -22.25 20.64
C ALA A 40 39.37 -22.12 19.97
N CYS A 41 39.30 -21.44 18.81
CA CYS A 41 38.06 -21.29 18.03
C CYS A 41 37.66 -22.54 17.22
N SER A 42 38.44 -23.63 17.29
CA SER A 42 38.09 -24.88 16.58
C SER A 42 37.13 -25.79 17.36
N ASP A 43 36.90 -25.49 18.64
CA ASP A 43 36.00 -26.29 19.51
C ASP A 43 34.89 -25.44 20.17
N ILE A 44 34.43 -24.37 19.50
CA ILE A 44 33.13 -23.81 19.88
C ILE A 44 32.11 -24.88 19.47
N PRO A 45 31.39 -25.50 20.44
CA PRO A 45 30.30 -26.38 20.08
C PRO A 45 29.43 -25.60 19.09
N ASP A 46 29.12 -26.20 17.96
CA ASP A 46 28.18 -25.62 17.02
C ASP A 46 27.00 -25.13 17.84
N LEU A 47 26.84 -23.82 17.91
CA LEU A 47 25.61 -23.26 18.45
C LEU A 47 24.49 -23.99 17.70
N PRO A 48 23.52 -24.60 18.42
CA PRO A 48 22.45 -25.32 17.75
C PRO A 48 21.97 -24.43 16.64
N ASP A 49 22.03 -24.95 15.43
CA ASP A 49 21.79 -24.21 14.20
C ASP A 49 20.44 -23.51 14.36
N SER A 50 20.47 -22.21 14.64
CA SER A 50 19.27 -21.38 14.80
C SER A 50 18.46 -21.34 13.51
N SER A 51 19.04 -21.87 12.41
CA SER A 51 18.38 -22.08 11.12
C SER A 51 17.44 -23.29 11.11
N SER A 52 17.44 -24.12 12.17
CA SER A 52 16.64 -25.36 12.22
C SER A 52 15.16 -25.16 12.60
N LYS A 53 14.70 -23.93 12.76
CA LYS A 53 13.31 -23.62 13.14
C LYS A 53 12.75 -22.48 12.30
N ILE A 54 11.43 -22.51 12.11
CA ILE A 54 10.70 -21.38 11.58
C ILE A 54 10.99 -20.16 12.48
N GLN A 55 11.48 -19.07 11.90
CA GLN A 55 11.79 -17.84 12.64
C GLN A 55 10.64 -16.85 12.56
N ASP A 56 10.08 -16.70 11.36
CA ASP A 56 8.97 -15.79 11.08
C ASP A 56 8.30 -16.16 9.75
N PHE A 57 7.19 -15.51 9.44
CA PHE A 57 6.61 -15.51 8.11
C PHE A 57 5.94 -14.17 7.81
N GLU A 58 5.80 -13.86 6.54
CA GLU A 58 5.07 -12.69 6.05
C GLU A 58 3.90 -13.15 5.18
N VAL A 59 2.85 -12.35 5.16
CA VAL A 59 1.73 -12.51 4.24
C VAL A 59 1.71 -11.32 3.32
N TYR A 60 1.53 -11.56 2.03
CA TYR A 60 1.36 -10.51 1.04
C TYR A 60 0.25 -10.84 0.06
N VAL A 61 -0.28 -9.83 -0.60
CA VAL A 61 -1.24 -9.95 -1.70
C VAL A 61 -0.47 -9.97 -3.01
N HIS A 62 -0.68 -11.01 -3.82
CA HIS A 62 -0.25 -11.03 -5.22
C HIS A 62 -1.44 -10.71 -6.11
N GLN A 63 -1.37 -9.56 -6.81
CA GLN A 63 -2.43 -9.08 -7.70
C GLN A 63 -1.80 -8.28 -8.84
N ALA A 64 -2.26 -8.48 -10.08
CA ALA A 64 -1.79 -7.77 -11.27
C ALA A 64 -0.26 -7.75 -11.44
N ASP A 65 0.40 -8.91 -11.19
CA ASP A 65 1.86 -9.09 -11.22
C ASP A 65 2.65 -8.30 -10.16
N GLU A 66 1.98 -7.75 -9.16
CA GLU A 66 2.59 -7.07 -8.01
C GLU A 66 2.43 -7.85 -6.71
N ASN A 67 3.39 -7.69 -5.81
CA ASN A 67 3.32 -8.19 -4.45
C ASN A 67 3.12 -7.03 -3.49
N LEU A 68 1.97 -6.99 -2.83
CA LEU A 68 1.57 -5.93 -1.91
C LEU A 68 1.66 -6.47 -0.48
N PHE A 69 2.46 -5.80 0.32
CA PHE A 69 2.65 -6.15 1.72
C PHE A 69 1.67 -5.34 2.60
N ASP A 70 2.08 -4.83 3.71
CA ASP A 70 1.23 -4.10 4.63
C ASP A 70 0.93 -2.65 4.13
N PRO A 71 -0.33 -2.22 4.01
CA PRO A 71 -1.55 -2.99 4.25
C PRO A 71 -1.87 -4.02 3.16
N LEU A 72 -2.48 -5.15 3.54
CA LEU A 72 -2.95 -6.17 2.60
C LEU A 72 -4.24 -5.67 1.91
N LYS A 73 -4.09 -4.91 0.84
CA LYS A 73 -5.20 -4.29 0.13
C LYS A 73 -5.43 -4.96 -1.22
N ILE A 74 -6.67 -5.35 -1.49
CA ILE A 74 -7.09 -6.04 -2.72
C ILE A 74 -7.97 -5.09 -3.53
N ASN A 75 -7.69 -4.93 -4.83
CA ASN A 75 -8.53 -4.12 -5.70
C ASN A 75 -9.91 -4.78 -5.87
N SER A 76 -10.94 -3.96 -5.91
CA SER A 76 -12.29 -4.41 -6.17
C SER A 76 -12.45 -4.98 -7.59
N ASN A 77 -13.44 -5.88 -7.75
CA ASN A 77 -13.78 -6.54 -9.03
C ASN A 77 -12.62 -7.29 -9.70
N ASP A 78 -11.61 -7.65 -8.94
CA ASP A 78 -10.44 -8.37 -9.42
C ASP A 78 -10.21 -9.64 -8.59
N SER A 79 -9.28 -10.47 -9.04
CA SER A 79 -8.82 -11.64 -8.32
C SER A 79 -7.43 -11.39 -7.75
N ALA A 80 -7.23 -11.79 -6.51
CA ALA A 80 -5.97 -11.69 -5.82
C ALA A 80 -5.61 -13.02 -5.16
N THR A 81 -4.36 -13.21 -4.82
CA THR A 81 -3.89 -14.36 -4.05
C THR A 81 -3.13 -13.88 -2.83
N LEU A 82 -3.57 -14.28 -1.66
CA LEU A 82 -2.78 -14.15 -0.43
C LEU A 82 -1.71 -15.24 -0.42
N VAL A 83 -0.47 -14.87 -0.17
CA VAL A 83 0.67 -15.78 -0.19
C VAL A 83 1.45 -15.66 1.10
N VAL A 84 1.86 -16.81 1.66
CA VAL A 84 2.74 -16.87 2.83
C VAL A 84 4.18 -17.11 2.38
N HIS A 85 5.07 -16.28 2.87
CA HIS A 85 6.52 -16.42 2.71
C HIS A 85 7.18 -16.68 4.06
N VAL A 86 7.82 -17.84 4.21
CA VAL A 86 8.40 -18.30 5.47
C VAL A 86 9.88 -17.95 5.55
N THR A 87 10.34 -17.52 6.72
CA THR A 87 11.75 -17.26 6.98
C THR A 87 12.32 -18.28 7.98
N PRO A 88 13.43 -18.96 7.64
CA PRO A 88 14.15 -18.90 6.35
C PRO A 88 13.43 -19.67 5.24
N ASP A 89 13.68 -19.29 4.00
CA ASP A 89 13.03 -19.84 2.77
C ASP A 89 13.14 -21.36 2.67
N THR A 90 14.19 -21.95 3.25
CA THR A 90 14.41 -23.39 3.28
C THR A 90 13.33 -24.18 4.02
N TYR A 91 12.43 -23.47 4.71
CA TYR A 91 11.27 -24.03 5.41
C TYR A 91 9.96 -23.92 4.63
N GLN A 92 9.92 -23.18 3.52
CA GLN A 92 8.71 -22.95 2.74
C GLN A 92 7.96 -24.26 2.40
N ASP A 93 8.69 -25.32 2.03
CA ASP A 93 8.12 -26.61 1.67
C ASP A 93 8.09 -27.62 2.86
N LYS A 94 8.48 -27.19 4.04
CA LYS A 94 8.59 -28.06 5.24
C LYS A 94 7.54 -27.76 6.29
N VAL A 95 6.61 -26.87 5.99
CA VAL A 95 5.55 -26.42 6.88
C VAL A 95 4.18 -26.74 6.28
N ARG A 96 3.19 -26.84 7.14
CA ARG A 96 1.77 -26.88 6.77
C ARG A 96 1.19 -25.51 7.05
N TYR A 97 0.30 -25.05 6.18
CA TYR A 97 -0.34 -23.75 6.22
C TYR A 97 -1.82 -23.94 6.48
N TYR A 98 -2.41 -23.05 7.27
CA TYR A 98 -3.86 -23.03 7.52
C TYR A 98 -4.33 -21.58 7.54
N TRP A 99 -5.40 -21.33 6.79
CA TRP A 99 -6.09 -20.06 6.70
C TRP A 99 -7.39 -20.15 7.47
N TYR A 100 -7.67 -19.16 8.29
CA TYR A 100 -8.84 -19.15 9.16
C TYR A 100 -9.69 -17.90 8.94
N ASN A 101 -10.99 -18.03 9.22
CA ASN A 101 -11.89 -16.92 9.51
C ASN A 101 -12.61 -17.26 10.82
N GLY A 102 -12.30 -16.51 11.89
CA GLY A 102 -12.67 -16.90 13.25
C GLY A 102 -12.12 -18.27 13.64
N GLU A 103 -13.00 -19.20 13.95
CA GLU A 103 -12.63 -20.58 14.32
C GLU A 103 -12.62 -21.55 13.12
N ASP A 104 -13.13 -21.12 11.97
CA ASP A 104 -13.28 -21.98 10.79
C ASP A 104 -11.99 -22.01 9.98
N VAL A 105 -11.53 -23.22 9.63
CA VAL A 105 -10.44 -23.42 8.66
C VAL A 105 -11.00 -23.25 7.27
N LEU A 106 -10.53 -22.26 6.54
CA LEU A 106 -10.97 -21.96 5.17
C LEU A 106 -10.23 -22.83 4.15
N ASP A 107 -8.91 -22.97 4.33
CA ASP A 107 -8.04 -23.68 3.40
C ASP A 107 -6.74 -24.11 4.08
N SER A 108 -5.98 -24.99 3.37
CA SER A 108 -4.64 -25.43 3.74
C SER A 108 -3.73 -25.39 2.52
N GLY A 109 -2.77 -24.47 2.51
CA GLY A 109 -1.82 -24.26 1.42
C GLY A 109 -1.04 -22.98 1.64
N ASN A 110 0.07 -22.81 0.92
CA ASN A 110 0.89 -21.61 1.03
C ASN A 110 0.27 -20.37 0.36
N SER A 111 -0.88 -20.52 -0.27
CA SER A 111 -1.62 -19.45 -0.90
C SER A 111 -3.13 -19.62 -0.75
N TYR A 112 -3.85 -18.53 -0.73
CA TYR A 112 -5.30 -18.48 -0.62
C TYR A 112 -5.87 -17.53 -1.69
N PRO A 113 -6.68 -18.03 -2.64
CA PRO A 113 -7.28 -17.18 -3.66
C PRO A 113 -8.44 -16.36 -3.08
N VAL A 114 -8.45 -15.08 -3.36
CA VAL A 114 -9.54 -14.16 -3.02
C VAL A 114 -10.13 -13.60 -4.30
N SER A 115 -11.44 -13.66 -4.44
CA SER A 115 -12.17 -13.02 -5.53
C SER A 115 -13.17 -12.03 -4.94
N THR A 116 -13.08 -10.78 -5.33
CA THR A 116 -13.98 -9.73 -4.89
C THR A 116 -14.89 -9.33 -6.03
N THR A 117 -16.20 -9.41 -5.83
CA THR A 117 -17.18 -8.89 -6.79
C THR A 117 -17.93 -7.75 -6.13
N MET A 118 -17.85 -6.56 -6.72
CA MET A 118 -18.68 -5.45 -6.28
C MET A 118 -20.09 -5.60 -6.83
N THR A 119 -21.06 -5.83 -5.96
CA THR A 119 -22.47 -5.59 -6.26
C THR A 119 -22.86 -4.22 -5.71
N ALA A 120 -23.84 -3.58 -6.30
CA ALA A 120 -24.24 -2.19 -6.08
C ALA A 120 -24.51 -1.78 -4.61
N SER A 121 -24.43 -2.70 -3.63
CA SER A 121 -24.40 -2.47 -2.18
C SER A 121 -24.81 -3.74 -1.41
N PRO A 122 -24.13 -4.14 -0.35
CA PRO A 122 -22.75 -3.97 0.05
C PRO A 122 -21.82 -4.97 -0.67
N PHE A 123 -20.51 -4.77 -0.59
CA PHE A 123 -19.50 -5.67 -1.16
C PHE A 123 -19.81 -7.14 -0.85
N THR A 124 -19.99 -7.97 -1.88
CA THR A 124 -20.09 -9.40 -1.69
C THR A 124 -18.73 -10.00 -2.04
N VAL A 125 -17.96 -10.33 -1.02
CA VAL A 125 -16.79 -11.16 -1.19
C VAL A 125 -17.26 -12.57 -1.49
N GLN A 126 -16.90 -13.15 -2.63
CA GLN A 126 -17.33 -14.49 -3.03
C GLN A 126 -16.71 -15.58 -2.14
N ASN A 127 -15.54 -15.32 -1.57
CA ASN A 127 -14.86 -16.18 -0.61
C ASN A 127 -14.74 -15.46 0.74
N PHE A 128 -14.76 -16.21 1.81
CA PHE A 128 -14.44 -15.66 3.13
C PHE A 128 -13.00 -15.15 3.10
N ILE A 129 -12.81 -13.92 3.54
CA ILE A 129 -11.46 -13.35 3.69
C ILE A 129 -10.89 -13.92 4.99
N PRO A 130 -9.70 -14.51 4.97
CA PRO A 130 -9.07 -15.00 6.19
C PRO A 130 -8.67 -13.83 7.09
N ASP A 131 -8.84 -14.01 8.39
CA ASP A 131 -8.42 -13.08 9.44
C ASP A 131 -7.15 -13.53 10.16
N ARG A 132 -6.73 -14.78 9.90
CA ARG A 132 -5.59 -15.41 10.58
C ARG A 132 -4.92 -16.48 9.72
N VAL A 133 -3.60 -16.55 9.84
CA VAL A 133 -2.78 -17.61 9.24
C VAL A 133 -1.97 -18.31 10.32
N GLU A 134 -1.98 -19.63 10.30
CA GLU A 134 -1.11 -20.48 11.12
C GLU A 134 -0.19 -21.31 10.23
N ILE A 135 1.09 -21.40 10.61
CA ILE A 135 2.03 -22.34 10.02
C ILE A 135 2.55 -23.32 11.08
N ILE A 136 2.69 -24.58 10.68
CA ILE A 136 3.13 -25.67 11.57
C ILE A 136 4.26 -26.44 10.89
N ASP A 137 5.41 -26.55 11.53
CA ASP A 137 6.52 -27.35 11.03
C ASP A 137 6.32 -28.87 11.33
N ASN A 138 7.26 -29.67 10.84
CA ASN A 138 7.24 -31.13 11.04
C ASN A 138 7.52 -31.54 12.48
N GLU A 139 8.04 -30.67 13.32
CA GLU A 139 8.28 -30.87 14.74
C GLU A 139 7.08 -30.47 15.60
N GLY A 140 6.08 -29.84 14.99
CA GLY A 140 4.87 -29.34 15.64
C GLY A 140 5.01 -27.93 16.23
N ASN A 141 6.10 -27.19 15.92
CA ASN A 141 6.19 -25.78 16.27
C ASN A 141 5.20 -25.00 15.44
N ARG A 142 4.56 -24.01 16.08
CA ARG A 142 3.51 -23.20 15.48
C ARG A 142 3.88 -21.72 15.52
N LEU A 143 3.60 -21.02 14.41
CA LEU A 143 3.55 -19.58 14.36
C LEU A 143 2.19 -19.17 13.80
N GLU A 144 1.64 -18.10 14.35
CA GLU A 144 0.34 -17.57 13.99
C GLU A 144 0.43 -16.06 13.82
N LYS A 145 -0.24 -15.52 12.81
CA LYS A 145 -0.42 -14.08 12.62
C LYS A 145 -1.87 -13.74 12.30
N GLN A 146 -2.38 -12.74 12.98
CA GLN A 146 -3.60 -12.06 12.55
C GLN A 146 -3.29 -11.24 11.31
N ILE A 147 -4.19 -11.28 10.33
CA ILE A 147 -4.10 -10.49 9.11
C ILE A 147 -5.36 -9.65 8.96
N SER A 148 -5.19 -8.47 8.40
CA SER A 148 -6.31 -7.61 8.03
C SER A 148 -6.23 -7.35 6.53
N VAL A 149 -7.20 -7.85 5.80
CA VAL A 149 -7.27 -7.66 4.35
C VAL A 149 -8.36 -6.63 4.05
N ILE A 150 -7.97 -5.55 3.40
CA ILE A 150 -8.86 -4.48 2.96
C ILE A 150 -9.19 -4.71 1.49
N VAL A 151 -10.48 -4.66 1.15
CA VAL A 151 -10.90 -4.64 -0.25
C VAL A 151 -11.02 -3.20 -0.69
N ASN A 152 -10.23 -2.78 -1.67
CA ASN A 152 -10.28 -1.45 -2.23
C ASN A 152 -11.65 -1.16 -2.81
N ALA A 153 -12.26 -0.05 -2.43
CA ALA A 153 -13.43 0.49 -3.09
C ALA A 153 -13.00 1.54 -4.13
N PRO A 154 -13.64 1.64 -5.29
CA PRO A 154 -13.40 2.77 -6.14
C PRO A 154 -13.91 4.05 -5.48
N PRO A 155 -13.31 5.22 -5.79
CA PRO A 155 -13.82 6.48 -5.33
C PRO A 155 -15.23 6.71 -5.87
N GLU A 156 -16.04 7.50 -5.17
CA GLU A 156 -17.38 7.91 -5.58
C GLU A 156 -17.41 9.42 -5.80
N ILE A 157 -18.02 9.86 -6.89
CA ILE A 157 -18.20 11.29 -7.17
C ILE A 157 -19.67 11.69 -7.07
N SER A 158 -19.93 12.82 -6.39
CA SER A 158 -21.26 13.40 -6.29
C SER A 158 -21.80 13.81 -7.66
N LYS A 159 -23.10 13.55 -7.87
CA LYS A 159 -23.83 14.07 -9.04
C LYS A 159 -24.10 15.59 -8.96
N VAL A 160 -23.80 16.23 -7.83
CA VAL A 160 -23.93 17.68 -7.65
C VAL A 160 -22.58 18.32 -7.92
N THR A 161 -22.54 19.23 -8.89
CA THR A 161 -21.32 19.98 -9.25
C THR A 161 -21.65 21.45 -9.46
N THR A 162 -20.62 22.27 -9.48
CA THR A 162 -20.65 23.65 -9.95
C THR A 162 -19.75 23.76 -11.19
N PRO A 163 -20.22 24.22 -12.34
CA PRO A 163 -21.62 24.48 -12.65
C PRO A 163 -22.49 23.21 -12.65
N ALA A 164 -23.79 23.34 -12.47
CA ALA A 164 -24.70 22.25 -12.69
C ALA A 164 -24.94 22.05 -14.21
N ASN A 165 -25.48 20.89 -14.57
CA ASN A 165 -25.80 20.62 -15.97
C ASN A 165 -26.88 21.59 -16.48
N GLY A 166 -26.60 22.31 -17.55
CA GLY A 166 -27.47 23.29 -18.15
C GLY A 166 -27.38 24.70 -17.55
N ASP A 167 -26.48 24.95 -16.61
CA ASP A 167 -26.29 26.28 -16.02
C ASP A 167 -25.83 27.30 -17.03
N THR A 168 -26.20 28.56 -16.78
CA THR A 168 -25.69 29.71 -17.49
C THR A 168 -24.80 30.54 -16.61
N LEU A 169 -23.57 30.72 -17.04
CA LEU A 169 -22.54 31.52 -16.37
C LEU A 169 -22.43 32.87 -17.06
N TYR A 170 -22.32 33.92 -16.27
CA TYR A 170 -22.30 35.30 -16.82
C TYR A 170 -20.88 35.86 -16.69
N GLY A 171 -20.29 36.23 -17.82
CA GLY A 171 -18.95 36.77 -17.91
C GLY A 171 -18.38 36.63 -19.32
N ASN A 172 -17.07 36.81 -19.45
CA ASN A 172 -16.35 36.71 -20.73
C ASN A 172 -15.11 35.86 -20.58
N SER A 173 -14.31 35.74 -21.63
CA SER A 173 -13.10 34.91 -21.65
C SER A 173 -12.06 35.25 -20.58
N HIS A 174 -12.12 36.42 -19.92
CA HIS A 174 -11.26 36.80 -18.80
C HIS A 174 -11.87 36.43 -17.43
N THR A 175 -13.13 36.04 -17.39
CA THR A 175 -13.82 35.71 -16.14
C THR A 175 -13.38 34.33 -15.67
N PRO A 176 -12.87 34.18 -14.42
CA PRO A 176 -12.50 32.88 -13.86
C PRO A 176 -13.77 32.18 -13.31
N PHE A 177 -14.34 31.28 -14.05
CA PHE A 177 -15.49 30.48 -13.63
C PHE A 177 -15.03 29.37 -12.70
N LEU A 178 -15.81 29.13 -11.64
CA LEU A 178 -15.56 28.06 -10.66
C LEU A 178 -16.16 26.74 -11.18
N PHE A 179 -15.33 25.70 -11.17
CA PHE A 179 -15.74 24.31 -11.26
C PHE A 179 -15.46 23.66 -9.91
N ALA A 180 -16.45 23.02 -9.31
CA ALA A 180 -16.30 22.34 -8.03
C ALA A 180 -17.15 21.07 -7.98
N TRP A 181 -16.67 20.08 -7.27
CA TRP A 181 -17.31 18.79 -7.07
C TRP A 181 -16.99 18.28 -5.67
N TYR A 182 -17.63 17.18 -5.32
CA TYR A 182 -17.32 16.45 -4.11
C TYR A 182 -17.11 14.97 -4.47
N ALA A 183 -16.02 14.42 -4.04
CA ALA A 183 -15.70 13.00 -4.15
C ALA A 183 -15.30 12.45 -2.78
N TRP A 184 -15.50 11.15 -2.60
CA TRP A 184 -15.10 10.44 -1.38
C TRP A 184 -14.73 9.02 -1.73
N ASP A 185 -13.92 8.41 -0.89
CA ASP A 185 -13.63 6.99 -0.91
C ASP A 185 -14.19 6.32 0.34
N ARG A 186 -14.63 5.05 0.21
CA ARG A 186 -15.20 4.30 1.33
C ARG A 186 -14.13 3.76 2.26
N ASP A 187 -12.93 3.55 1.74
CA ASP A 187 -11.81 3.03 2.51
C ASP A 187 -11.13 4.11 3.35
N ASP A 188 -11.51 5.38 3.16
CA ASP A 188 -11.10 6.58 3.94
C ASP A 188 -9.58 6.85 3.97
N ASP A 189 -8.76 5.98 3.42
CA ASP A 189 -7.29 6.07 3.43
C ASP A 189 -6.68 6.38 2.07
N ASP A 190 -7.50 6.44 1.02
CA ASP A 190 -7.03 6.70 -0.33
C ASP A 190 -7.09 8.18 -0.70
N ILE A 191 -6.00 8.63 -1.32
CA ILE A 191 -5.95 9.96 -1.93
C ILE A 191 -6.73 9.90 -3.24
N ILE A 192 -7.72 10.77 -3.39
CA ILE A 192 -8.50 10.90 -4.61
C ILE A 192 -7.84 11.94 -5.50
N TYR A 193 -7.46 11.52 -6.70
CA TYR A 193 -6.94 12.39 -7.75
C TYR A 193 -8.05 12.80 -8.67
N SER A 194 -8.12 14.09 -9.02
CA SER A 194 -9.13 14.66 -9.87
C SER A 194 -8.59 15.05 -11.23
N ILE A 195 -9.37 14.75 -12.26
CA ILE A 195 -9.15 15.18 -13.64
C ILE A 195 -10.42 15.88 -14.11
N ILE A 196 -10.31 17.10 -14.63
CA ILE A 196 -11.40 17.77 -15.29
C ILE A 196 -11.12 17.88 -16.78
N GLU A 197 -12.11 17.55 -17.57
CA GLU A 197 -12.13 17.79 -19.01
C GLU A 197 -13.07 18.95 -19.31
N ILE A 198 -12.59 19.98 -20.00
CA ILE A 198 -13.42 21.13 -20.46
C ILE A 198 -13.19 21.27 -21.95
N ASP A 199 -14.28 21.20 -22.74
CA ASP A 199 -14.23 21.24 -24.20
C ASP A 199 -13.19 20.30 -24.81
N GLY A 200 -13.10 19.09 -24.27
CA GLY A 200 -12.15 18.06 -24.70
C GLY A 200 -10.69 18.28 -24.29
N LYS A 201 -10.40 19.31 -23.47
CA LYS A 201 -9.08 19.50 -22.89
C LYS A 201 -9.06 18.97 -21.47
N SER A 202 -8.11 18.07 -21.15
CA SER A 202 -7.95 17.48 -19.85
C SER A 202 -6.96 18.24 -18.98
N TYR A 203 -7.28 18.41 -17.71
CA TYR A 203 -6.46 19.04 -16.68
C TYR A 203 -6.36 18.09 -15.48
N SER A 204 -5.17 17.63 -15.17
CA SER A 204 -4.90 16.85 -13.95
C SER A 204 -4.69 17.82 -12.78
N LEU A 205 -5.47 17.65 -11.72
CA LEU A 205 -5.55 18.59 -10.60
C LEU A 205 -4.98 18.03 -9.29
N GLY A 206 -4.48 16.78 -9.30
CA GLY A 206 -4.07 16.13 -8.07
C GLY A 206 -5.28 15.95 -7.14
N ASP A 207 -5.10 16.25 -5.87
CA ASP A 207 -6.09 16.11 -4.80
C ASP A 207 -7.08 17.29 -4.68
N LEU A 208 -7.10 18.19 -5.68
CA LEU A 208 -8.02 19.33 -5.67
C LEU A 208 -9.44 18.88 -6.04
N ASP A 209 -10.42 19.45 -5.39
CA ASP A 209 -11.85 19.26 -5.59
C ASP A 209 -12.52 20.44 -6.33
N ASN A 210 -11.73 21.42 -6.74
CA ASN A 210 -12.19 22.59 -7.47
C ASN A 210 -11.09 23.25 -8.29
N ILE A 211 -11.49 24.01 -9.30
CA ILE A 211 -10.62 24.84 -10.13
C ILE A 211 -11.36 26.10 -10.60
N ARG A 212 -10.61 27.17 -10.84
CA ARG A 212 -11.10 28.33 -11.56
C ARG A 212 -10.51 28.36 -12.96
N GLN A 213 -11.38 28.30 -13.98
CA GLN A 213 -10.99 28.32 -15.38
C GLN A 213 -11.46 29.59 -16.06
N SER A 214 -10.54 30.27 -16.73
CA SER A 214 -10.81 31.38 -17.66
C SER A 214 -10.54 30.92 -19.10
N GLY A 215 -10.79 31.78 -20.06
CA GLY A 215 -10.60 31.48 -21.49
C GLY A 215 -11.79 30.76 -22.12
N LEU A 216 -12.96 30.83 -21.51
CA LEU A 216 -14.22 30.33 -22.08
C LEU A 216 -14.91 31.49 -22.78
N ASP A 217 -15.12 31.34 -24.10
CA ASP A 217 -15.83 32.33 -24.92
C ASP A 217 -17.34 32.22 -24.70
N GLU A 218 -18.09 33.17 -25.26
CA GLU A 218 -19.56 33.08 -25.26
C GLU A 218 -20.01 31.86 -26.05
N GLY A 219 -20.97 31.10 -25.49
CA GLY A 219 -21.53 29.92 -26.14
C GLY A 219 -21.75 28.75 -25.24
N GLU A 220 -21.97 27.62 -25.89
CA GLU A 220 -22.11 26.31 -25.22
C GLU A 220 -20.77 25.68 -25.00
N HIS A 221 -20.60 25.15 -23.78
CA HIS A 221 -19.39 24.44 -23.32
C HIS A 221 -19.76 23.12 -22.71
N THR A 222 -18.76 22.21 -22.63
CA THR A 222 -18.92 20.92 -21.99
C THR A 222 -17.86 20.72 -20.91
N PHE A 223 -18.20 19.97 -19.86
CA PHE A 223 -17.21 19.50 -18.91
C PHE A 223 -17.55 18.10 -18.40
N ARG A 224 -16.52 17.40 -17.95
CA ARG A 224 -16.59 16.10 -17.29
C ARG A 224 -15.58 16.08 -16.17
N ILE A 225 -15.89 15.42 -15.07
CA ILE A 225 -14.98 15.19 -13.96
C ILE A 225 -14.78 13.69 -13.82
N ILE A 226 -13.53 13.28 -13.66
CA ILE A 226 -13.08 11.92 -13.41
C ILE A 226 -12.29 11.98 -12.11
N VAL A 227 -12.54 11.04 -11.23
CA VAL A 227 -11.76 10.85 -10.00
C VAL A 227 -11.11 9.48 -10.01
N GLU A 228 -9.94 9.39 -9.44
CA GLU A 228 -9.11 8.18 -9.41
C GLU A 228 -8.49 8.04 -8.03
N ASP A 229 -8.54 6.86 -7.46
CA ASP A 229 -7.86 6.56 -6.19
C ASP A 229 -6.37 6.27 -6.38
N SER A 230 -5.66 6.01 -5.28
CA SER A 230 -4.23 5.69 -5.30
C SER A 230 -3.90 4.35 -5.97
N ARG A 231 -4.91 3.52 -6.25
CA ARG A 231 -4.77 2.21 -6.89
C ARG A 231 -5.21 2.19 -8.35
N GLY A 232 -5.69 3.34 -8.86
CA GLY A 232 -6.09 3.52 -10.25
C GLY A 232 -7.55 3.17 -10.53
N ASP A 233 -8.36 2.85 -9.50
CA ASP A 233 -9.81 2.72 -9.67
C ASP A 233 -10.43 4.10 -9.89
N ARG A 234 -11.50 4.15 -10.70
CA ARG A 234 -12.06 5.43 -11.19
C ARG A 234 -13.58 5.48 -11.10
N ASP A 235 -14.07 6.70 -10.84
CA ASP A 235 -15.47 7.07 -11.09
C ASP A 235 -15.51 8.38 -11.87
N SER A 236 -16.65 8.67 -12.49
CA SER A 236 -16.81 9.90 -13.25
C SER A 236 -18.27 10.31 -13.37
N ILE A 237 -18.51 11.61 -13.48
CA ILE A 237 -19.81 12.10 -13.93
C ILE A 237 -19.91 12.03 -15.46
N PRO A 238 -21.13 11.86 -16.02
CA PRO A 238 -21.38 12.06 -17.45
C PRO A 238 -20.96 13.47 -17.89
N SER A 239 -20.56 13.62 -19.15
CA SER A 239 -20.32 14.96 -19.72
C SER A 239 -21.55 15.86 -19.53
N ARG A 240 -21.31 17.07 -19.07
CA ARG A 240 -22.32 18.10 -18.78
C ARG A 240 -22.14 19.27 -19.68
N THR A 241 -23.24 19.94 -19.96
CA THR A 241 -23.28 21.17 -20.76
C THR A 241 -23.54 22.37 -19.87
N PHE A 242 -22.91 23.51 -20.15
CA PHE A 242 -23.20 24.80 -19.56
C PHE A 242 -23.05 25.89 -20.62
N PHE A 243 -23.54 27.07 -20.34
CA PHE A 243 -23.51 28.21 -21.26
C PHE A 243 -22.76 29.37 -20.65
N VAL A 244 -21.96 30.07 -21.45
CA VAL A 244 -21.38 31.37 -21.11
C VAL A 244 -22.06 32.45 -21.87
N LEU A 245 -22.56 33.47 -21.18
CA LEU A 245 -23.12 34.66 -21.76
C LEU A 245 -22.34 35.91 -21.37
N ASP A 246 -21.90 36.69 -22.34
CA ASP A 246 -21.23 37.96 -22.06
C ASP A 246 -22.23 38.99 -21.52
N THR A 247 -21.97 39.55 -20.37
CA THR A 247 -22.78 40.57 -19.72
C THR A 247 -22.55 41.98 -20.30
N LEU A 248 -21.58 42.13 -21.19
CA LEU A 248 -21.21 43.47 -21.73
C LEU A 248 -22.01 43.91 -22.97
N GLU A 249 -22.82 43.04 -23.57
CA GLU A 249 -23.68 43.41 -24.73
C GLU A 249 -25.01 44.05 -24.34
N GLY A 250 -25.15 44.58 -23.14
CA GLY A 250 -26.40 45.19 -22.61
C GLY A 250 -26.32 46.69 -22.27
N LYS A 251 -25.42 47.47 -22.89
CA LYS A 251 -25.42 48.95 -22.72
C LYS A 251 -25.25 49.68 -24.03
#